data_0dbadab691cbff9c5071d71f48c4b612
#
_entry.id   0dbadab691cbff9c5071d71f48c4b612
#
_cell.length_a   1.000
_cell.length_b   1.000
_cell.length_c   1.000
_cell.angle_alpha   90.00
_cell.angle_beta   90.00
_cell.angle_gamma   90.00
#
_symmetry.space_group_name_H-M   'P 1'
#
loop_
_entity.id
_entity.type
_entity.pdbx_description
1 polymer ?
#
loop_
_entity_poly.entity_id
_entity_poly.type
_entity_poly.pdbx_seq_one_letter_code
_entity_poly.pdbx_strand_id
1 'polypeptide(L)'
;MTRINTNVPSLVAQSRLQNSNQDLQTALTRLSTGLRINTGADDPAGLIASEALRSEITSLGKAVSNTRRASQIISTADSGLGQVSNLLNDIRGLVVEAANAGGLSPEEIAANQLQIDSSLEAINRIAQSTTFQGSKLLDGTLDFVSTARSVASVRDINIDQANLGAVGQISADVVIESAATQATIAAGTSGFTAAAAATMTVNSGADVVTLTADSNGSSFNDVQILFNDDASIGDTAASAAFDTTQGIITVTYNSAAATATNSDMDAITAALDGLGDFSAALAGTGTNAFTEPATNPTTGKTGGEVLSSDLVFQLSGENGSETFNFGSGTAASQIAAAVNLVSDSTGVSASFDSVAGITFTSTGYGSDTLVDIEVINEAAGGTFAASLSDDRATGADIVATINGVVADGVGNTLSINTSVLDLTLTVDAGSSTNFSFDITGGGALFQMGPDVTTNQQARLGIGSVSTGQLGGANGRLYELGSGQARSLVNDVAGASVVIEDVIAKVTGLRGRLGAFQSTTLDSNMVSLNETLANLQEAESSIRDADFAQESANLTRAQILVQSGTNVLAIANQNPQNVLSLLR
;
A
#
# COMPACT_ATOMS: atom_id res chain seq x y z
N MET A 1 91.95 45.36 5.53
CA MET A 1 92.88 44.96 4.43
C MET A 1 92.24 45.31 3.11
N THR A 2 92.70 46.33 2.47
CA THR A 2 92.28 46.77 1.14
C THR A 2 92.97 45.92 0.08
N ARG A 3 92.25 44.93 -0.49
CA ARG A 3 92.71 44.17 -1.65
C ARG A 3 92.31 44.95 -2.91
N ILE A 4 93.28 45.34 -3.73
CA ILE A 4 93.03 46.16 -4.92
C ILE A 4 92.43 45.31 -6.08
N ASN A 5 92.79 44.04 -6.15
CA ASN A 5 92.32 43.14 -7.20
C ASN A 5 90.97 42.48 -7.01
N THR A 6 90.36 42.54 -5.79
CA THR A 6 89.04 41.97 -5.50
C THR A 6 88.30 42.93 -4.54
N ASN A 7 87.26 43.59 -5.06
CA ASN A 7 86.41 44.48 -4.26
C ASN A 7 85.33 43.68 -3.55
N VAL A 8 85.72 43.05 -2.40
CA VAL A 8 84.77 42.21 -1.56
C VAL A 8 83.54 43.00 -1.05
N PRO A 9 83.68 44.30 -0.62
CA PRO A 9 82.50 45.10 -0.27
C PRO A 9 81.54 45.31 -1.44
N SER A 10 82.00 45.49 -2.66
CA SER A 10 81.16 45.61 -3.86
C SER A 10 80.43 44.28 -4.15
N LEU A 11 81.11 43.14 -4.06
CA LEU A 11 80.48 41.81 -4.26
C LEU A 11 79.39 41.52 -3.20
N VAL A 12 79.64 41.84 -1.95
CA VAL A 12 78.65 41.71 -0.88
C VAL A 12 77.46 42.64 -1.07
N ALA A 13 77.77 43.94 -1.48
CA ALA A 13 76.67 44.87 -1.78
C ALA A 13 75.86 44.44 -3.01
N GLN A 14 76.48 43.88 -4.06
CA GLN A 14 75.79 43.34 -5.22
C GLN A 14 74.91 42.13 -4.87
N SER A 15 75.40 41.16 -4.04
CA SER A 15 74.65 40.03 -3.60
C SER A 15 73.43 40.46 -2.71
N ARG A 16 73.62 41.43 -1.82
CA ARG A 16 72.53 42.02 -0.99
C ARG A 16 71.50 42.74 -1.88
N LEU A 17 71.93 43.50 -2.85
CA LEU A 17 71.04 44.19 -3.79
C LEU A 17 70.22 43.17 -4.61
N GLN A 18 70.85 42.08 -5.07
CA GLN A 18 70.20 41.04 -5.81
C GLN A 18 69.14 40.35 -4.99
N ASN A 19 69.42 40.02 -3.75
CA ASN A 19 68.43 39.45 -2.82
C ASN A 19 67.25 40.42 -2.56
N SER A 20 67.55 41.72 -2.30
CA SER A 20 66.51 42.74 -2.12
C SER A 20 65.63 42.95 -3.34
N ASN A 21 66.19 42.81 -4.58
CA ASN A 21 65.38 42.82 -5.82
C ASN A 21 64.48 41.58 -5.92
N GLN A 22 64.93 40.40 -5.51
CA GLN A 22 64.12 39.17 -5.45
C GLN A 22 62.99 39.34 -4.44
N ASP A 23 63.29 39.84 -3.23
CA ASP A 23 62.26 40.11 -2.18
C ASP A 23 61.21 41.12 -2.69
N LEU A 24 61.65 42.16 -3.43
CA LEU A 24 60.76 43.14 -4.03
C LEU A 24 59.83 42.50 -5.07
N GLN A 25 60.36 41.65 -5.95
CA GLN A 25 59.55 40.93 -6.97
C GLN A 25 58.56 39.98 -6.30
N THR A 26 58.99 39.25 -5.27
CA THR A 26 58.11 38.34 -4.50
C THR A 26 57.00 39.11 -3.84
N ALA A 27 57.29 40.24 -3.14
CA ALA A 27 56.26 41.06 -2.50
C ALA A 27 55.27 41.67 -3.51
N LEU A 28 55.76 42.11 -4.68
CA LEU A 28 54.91 42.61 -5.78
C LEU A 28 54.00 41.51 -6.34
N THR A 29 54.51 40.29 -6.54
CA THR A 29 53.73 39.16 -7.02
C THR A 29 52.65 38.79 -6.01
N ARG A 30 52.99 38.66 -4.72
CA ARG A 30 52.03 38.33 -3.65
C ARG A 30 50.96 39.41 -3.50
N LEU A 31 51.33 40.68 -3.56
CA LEU A 31 50.38 41.78 -3.45
C LEU A 31 49.47 41.88 -4.66
N SER A 32 49.99 41.55 -5.89
CA SER A 32 49.22 41.57 -7.13
C SER A 32 48.25 40.39 -7.24
N THR A 33 48.62 39.20 -6.74
CA THR A 33 47.80 38.00 -6.80
C THR A 33 46.89 37.83 -5.55
N GLY A 34 47.22 38.49 -4.45
CA GLY A 34 46.60 38.29 -3.16
C GLY A 34 47.03 36.98 -2.49
N LEU A 35 47.93 36.22 -3.08
CA LEU A 35 48.35 34.90 -2.62
C LEU A 35 49.76 34.91 -2.04
N ARG A 36 49.96 34.28 -0.89
CA ARG A 36 51.26 34.04 -0.25
C ARG A 36 52.06 32.98 -1.00
N ILE A 37 51.34 31.93 -1.51
CA ILE A 37 51.92 30.81 -2.25
C ILE A 37 51.43 30.91 -3.69
N ASN A 38 52.30 31.31 -4.61
CA ASN A 38 52.03 31.42 -6.03
C ASN A 38 52.66 30.27 -6.85
N THR A 39 53.81 29.78 -6.40
CA THR A 39 54.56 28.71 -7.06
C THR A 39 54.97 27.64 -6.07
N GLY A 40 55.27 26.43 -6.57
CA GLY A 40 55.76 25.34 -5.73
C GLY A 40 57.12 25.62 -5.06
N ALA A 41 57.86 26.68 -5.51
CA ALA A 41 59.10 27.12 -4.89
C ALA A 41 58.87 27.97 -3.63
N ASP A 42 57.69 28.60 -3.49
CA ASP A 42 57.35 29.43 -2.31
C ASP A 42 57.14 28.61 -1.04
N ASP A 43 56.31 27.53 -1.17
CA ASP A 43 56.03 26.56 -0.12
C ASP A 43 55.47 25.28 -0.77
N PRO A 44 56.30 24.24 -1.01
CA PRO A 44 55.83 22.99 -1.63
C PRO A 44 54.78 22.24 -0.79
N ALA A 45 54.91 22.27 0.52
CA ALA A 45 53.97 21.57 1.41
C ALA A 45 52.62 22.30 1.48
N GLY A 46 52.67 23.63 1.62
CA GLY A 46 51.47 24.47 1.61
C GLY A 46 50.73 24.42 0.26
N LEU A 47 51.47 24.36 -0.87
CA LEU A 47 50.83 24.20 -2.19
C LEU A 47 50.11 22.86 -2.32
N ILE A 48 50.75 21.75 -1.94
CA ILE A 48 50.10 20.42 -2.00
C ILE A 48 48.83 20.40 -1.12
N ALA A 49 48.91 20.94 0.09
CA ALA A 49 47.76 21.01 1.01
C ALA A 49 46.62 21.89 0.43
N SER A 50 46.95 23.08 -0.08
CA SER A 50 45.95 23.99 -0.67
C SER A 50 45.31 23.44 -1.94
N GLU A 51 46.06 22.76 -2.81
CA GLU A 51 45.48 22.13 -4.02
C GLU A 51 44.60 20.93 -3.67
N ALA A 52 44.90 20.15 -2.61
CA ALA A 52 44.03 19.10 -2.10
C ALA A 52 42.71 19.70 -1.57
N LEU A 53 42.78 20.72 -0.72
CA LEU A 53 41.59 21.44 -0.22
C LEU A 53 40.77 22.05 -1.37
N ARG A 54 41.41 22.64 -2.37
CA ARG A 54 40.76 23.22 -3.55
C ARG A 54 40.02 22.19 -4.38
N SER A 55 40.58 20.99 -4.52
CA SER A 55 39.92 19.86 -5.18
C SER A 55 38.64 19.47 -4.40
N GLU A 56 38.73 19.37 -3.07
CA GLU A 56 37.63 19.04 -2.20
C GLU A 56 36.54 20.14 -2.21
N ILE A 57 36.92 21.41 -2.10
CA ILE A 57 36.02 22.57 -2.22
C ILE A 57 35.25 22.54 -3.56
N THR A 58 35.92 22.20 -4.65
CA THR A 58 35.29 22.10 -5.96
C THR A 58 34.26 20.95 -6.00
N SER A 59 34.61 19.81 -5.44
CA SER A 59 33.71 18.63 -5.36
C SER A 59 32.49 18.91 -4.47
N LEU A 60 32.70 19.53 -3.31
CA LEU A 60 31.61 19.96 -2.41
C LEU A 60 30.69 20.99 -3.07
N GLY A 61 31.24 21.95 -3.79
CA GLY A 61 30.46 22.94 -4.54
C GLY A 61 29.55 22.26 -5.60
N LYS A 62 30.03 21.18 -6.23
CA LYS A 62 29.20 20.36 -7.14
C LYS A 62 28.14 19.56 -6.38
N ALA A 63 28.48 18.99 -5.23
CA ALA A 63 27.52 18.28 -4.37
C ALA A 63 26.38 19.20 -3.92
N VAL A 64 26.67 20.42 -3.46
CA VAL A 64 25.66 21.45 -3.13
C VAL A 64 24.76 21.77 -4.33
N SER A 65 25.34 21.92 -5.51
CA SER A 65 24.58 22.18 -6.75
C SER A 65 23.67 21.00 -7.10
N ASN A 66 24.14 19.76 -6.95
CA ASN A 66 23.36 18.55 -7.20
C ASN A 66 22.21 18.40 -6.19
N THR A 67 22.47 18.63 -4.90
CA THR A 67 21.45 18.59 -3.86
C THR A 67 20.35 19.62 -4.10
N ARG A 68 20.73 20.85 -4.52
CA ARG A 68 19.74 21.89 -4.90
C ARG A 68 18.90 21.47 -6.11
N ARG A 69 19.52 20.85 -7.11
CA ARG A 69 18.79 20.31 -8.27
C ARG A 69 17.83 19.19 -7.88
N ALA A 70 18.25 18.30 -6.97
CA ALA A 70 17.38 17.25 -6.42
C ALA A 70 16.15 17.86 -5.71
N SER A 71 16.35 18.88 -4.88
CA SER A 71 15.25 19.61 -4.23
C SER A 71 14.26 20.22 -5.23
N GLN A 72 14.77 20.80 -6.35
CA GLN A 72 13.91 21.34 -7.41
C GLN A 72 13.11 20.26 -8.14
N ILE A 73 13.70 19.09 -8.39
CA ILE A 73 13.00 17.93 -9.00
C ILE A 73 11.85 17.49 -8.11
N ILE A 74 12.12 17.32 -6.81
CA ILE A 74 11.11 16.90 -5.83
C ILE A 74 9.99 17.94 -5.70
N SER A 75 10.32 19.22 -5.61
CA SER A 75 9.32 20.30 -5.55
C SER A 75 8.43 20.33 -6.81
N THR A 76 9.00 20.03 -7.99
CA THR A 76 8.23 19.93 -9.24
C THR A 76 7.30 18.73 -9.22
N ALA A 77 7.77 17.58 -8.75
CA ALA A 77 6.94 16.38 -8.59
C ALA A 77 5.81 16.61 -7.58
N ASP A 78 6.11 17.19 -6.40
CA ASP A 78 5.10 17.51 -5.39
C ASP A 78 4.03 18.47 -5.91
N SER A 79 4.42 19.47 -6.70
CA SER A 79 3.45 20.39 -7.33
C SER A 79 2.49 19.67 -8.27
N GLY A 80 2.99 18.69 -9.06
CA GLY A 80 2.16 17.82 -9.89
C GLY A 80 1.23 16.94 -9.07
N LEU A 81 1.76 16.32 -8.00
CA LEU A 81 0.98 15.50 -7.07
C LEU A 81 -0.09 16.31 -6.33
N GLY A 82 0.17 17.59 -6.01
CA GLY A 82 -0.82 18.50 -5.44
C GLY A 82 -2.04 18.70 -6.36
N GLN A 83 -1.81 18.83 -7.67
CA GLN A 83 -2.90 18.93 -8.65
C GLN A 83 -3.66 17.61 -8.76
N VAL A 84 -2.97 16.46 -8.76
CA VAL A 84 -3.60 15.14 -8.73
C VAL A 84 -4.46 14.98 -7.47
N SER A 85 -3.95 15.36 -6.30
CA SER A 85 -4.70 15.30 -5.04
C SER A 85 -5.99 16.12 -5.07
N ASN A 86 -5.98 17.30 -5.70
CA ASN A 86 -7.19 18.11 -5.87
C ASN A 86 -8.23 17.39 -6.75
N LEU A 87 -7.79 16.85 -7.91
CA LEU A 87 -8.68 16.09 -8.79
C LEU A 87 -9.25 14.83 -8.12
N LEU A 88 -8.47 14.15 -7.27
CA LEU A 88 -8.94 12.99 -6.51
C LEU A 88 -10.00 13.39 -5.48
N ASN A 89 -9.84 14.53 -4.82
CA ASN A 89 -10.87 15.07 -3.92
C ASN A 89 -12.15 15.46 -4.67
N ASP A 90 -12.02 16.01 -5.88
CA ASP A 90 -13.18 16.30 -6.73
C ASP A 90 -13.90 15.01 -7.12
N ILE A 91 -13.18 13.96 -7.54
CA ILE A 91 -13.73 12.63 -7.83
C ILE A 91 -14.43 12.07 -6.58
N ARG A 92 -13.81 12.15 -5.39
CA ARG A 92 -14.44 11.71 -4.14
C ARG A 92 -15.76 12.42 -3.88
N GLY A 93 -15.82 13.72 -4.11
CA GLY A 93 -17.05 14.51 -4.01
C GLY A 93 -18.16 13.98 -4.93
N LEU A 94 -17.83 13.68 -6.19
CA LEU A 94 -18.77 13.14 -7.18
C LEU A 94 -19.23 11.72 -6.82
N VAL A 95 -18.34 10.88 -6.27
CA VAL A 95 -18.70 9.53 -5.79
C VAL A 95 -19.68 9.62 -4.64
N VAL A 96 -19.42 10.49 -3.64
CA VAL A 96 -20.33 10.70 -2.50
C VAL A 96 -21.66 11.29 -2.95
N GLU A 97 -21.67 12.21 -3.91
CA GLU A 97 -22.90 12.74 -4.50
C GLU A 97 -23.70 11.64 -5.20
N ALA A 98 -23.05 10.81 -6.00
CA ALA A 98 -23.70 9.69 -6.69
C ALA A 98 -24.27 8.62 -5.75
N ALA A 99 -23.73 8.47 -4.52
CA ALA A 99 -24.28 7.59 -3.51
C ALA A 99 -25.71 7.99 -3.06
N ASN A 100 -26.12 9.24 -3.31
CA ASN A 100 -27.49 9.71 -3.08
C ASN A 100 -28.43 9.31 -4.25
N ALA A 101 -28.50 8.03 -4.56
CA ALA A 101 -29.29 7.50 -5.67
C ALA A 101 -30.81 7.80 -5.57
N GLY A 102 -31.32 8.07 -4.37
CA GLY A 102 -32.72 8.46 -4.16
C GLY A 102 -33.01 9.92 -4.50
N GLY A 103 -32.00 10.76 -4.60
CA GLY A 103 -32.11 12.20 -4.85
C GLY A 103 -31.62 12.66 -6.23
N LEU A 104 -30.93 11.78 -6.97
CA LEU A 104 -30.38 12.08 -8.31
C LEU A 104 -31.10 11.30 -9.41
N SER A 105 -31.28 11.94 -10.56
CA SER A 105 -31.72 11.24 -11.75
C SER A 105 -30.60 10.42 -12.40
N PRO A 106 -30.92 9.38 -13.21
CA PRO A 106 -29.91 8.64 -13.95
C PRO A 106 -29.05 9.53 -14.87
N GLU A 107 -29.62 10.61 -15.39
CA GLU A 107 -28.95 11.58 -16.25
C GLU A 107 -27.91 12.41 -15.45
N GLU A 108 -28.22 12.75 -14.19
CA GLU A 108 -27.29 13.45 -13.31
C GLU A 108 -26.12 12.53 -12.89
N ILE A 109 -26.40 11.26 -12.57
CA ILE A 109 -25.34 10.28 -12.29
C ILE A 109 -24.46 10.07 -13.54
N ALA A 110 -25.03 10.03 -14.74
CA ALA A 110 -24.27 9.95 -15.97
C ALA A 110 -23.42 11.20 -16.22
N ALA A 111 -23.92 12.39 -15.87
CA ALA A 111 -23.14 13.62 -15.95
C ALA A 111 -21.97 13.64 -14.95
N ASN A 112 -22.18 13.19 -13.72
CA ASN A 112 -21.12 13.01 -12.73
C ASN A 112 -20.07 12.01 -13.21
N GLN A 113 -20.50 10.91 -13.84
CA GLN A 113 -19.58 9.93 -14.46
C GLN A 113 -18.70 10.55 -15.54
N LEU A 114 -19.25 11.38 -16.42
CA LEU A 114 -18.48 12.09 -17.45
C LEU A 114 -17.46 13.07 -16.84
N GLN A 115 -17.79 13.67 -15.69
CA GLN A 115 -16.87 14.54 -14.98
C GLN A 115 -15.74 13.73 -14.33
N ILE A 116 -16.02 12.53 -13.79
CA ILE A 116 -14.99 11.59 -13.33
C ILE A 116 -14.07 11.20 -14.49
N ASP A 117 -14.63 10.80 -15.65
CA ASP A 117 -13.84 10.43 -16.84
C ASP A 117 -12.89 11.57 -17.25
N SER A 118 -13.39 12.80 -17.27
CA SER A 118 -12.57 13.98 -17.57
C SER A 118 -11.47 14.22 -16.54
N SER A 119 -11.75 13.96 -15.27
CA SER A 119 -10.77 14.06 -14.17
C SER A 119 -9.71 12.98 -14.28
N LEU A 120 -10.08 11.74 -14.62
CA LEU A 120 -9.15 10.62 -14.86
C LEU A 120 -8.21 10.93 -16.04
N GLU A 121 -8.75 11.51 -17.13
CA GLU A 121 -7.93 11.95 -18.27
C GLU A 121 -6.98 13.09 -17.86
N ALA A 122 -7.44 14.04 -17.04
CA ALA A 122 -6.60 15.11 -16.52
C ALA A 122 -5.46 14.59 -15.65
N ILE A 123 -5.71 13.60 -14.78
CA ILE A 123 -4.67 12.92 -13.98
C ILE A 123 -3.63 12.27 -14.90
N ASN A 124 -4.06 11.51 -15.92
CA ASN A 124 -3.15 10.90 -16.88
C ASN A 124 -2.31 11.95 -17.63
N ARG A 125 -2.90 13.09 -17.97
CA ARG A 125 -2.19 14.19 -18.61
C ARG A 125 -1.15 14.81 -17.68
N ILE A 126 -1.47 15.02 -16.39
CA ILE A 126 -0.52 15.51 -15.39
C ILE A 126 0.63 14.51 -15.23
N ALA A 127 0.35 13.21 -15.12
CA ALA A 127 1.36 12.17 -15.03
C ALA A 127 2.37 12.21 -16.19
N GLN A 128 1.89 12.50 -17.40
CA GLN A 128 2.72 12.53 -18.62
C GLN A 128 3.39 13.89 -18.88
N SER A 129 2.80 15.00 -18.42
CA SER A 129 3.29 16.35 -18.69
C SER A 129 4.20 16.90 -17.59
N THR A 130 4.19 16.34 -16.38
CA THR A 130 5.07 16.78 -15.31
C THR A 130 6.51 16.34 -15.61
N THR A 131 7.32 17.29 -16.06
CA THR A 131 8.70 17.03 -16.48
C THR A 131 9.67 18.02 -15.83
N PHE A 132 10.91 17.57 -15.64
CA PHE A 132 12.03 18.42 -15.26
C PHE A 132 13.18 18.21 -16.25
N GLN A 133 13.54 19.25 -16.99
CA GLN A 133 14.56 19.21 -18.04
C GLN A 133 14.34 18.07 -19.06
N GLY A 134 13.08 17.77 -19.40
CA GLY A 134 12.72 16.73 -20.36
C GLY A 134 12.55 15.33 -19.78
N SER A 135 12.97 15.08 -18.53
CA SER A 135 12.70 13.82 -17.83
C SER A 135 11.33 13.87 -17.17
N LYS A 136 10.51 12.87 -17.42
CA LYS A 136 9.21 12.72 -16.77
C LYS A 136 9.41 12.31 -15.31
N LEU A 137 8.54 12.81 -14.42
CA LEU A 137 8.69 12.59 -12.98
C LEU A 137 7.62 11.67 -12.40
N LEU A 138 6.41 11.61 -13.00
CA LEU A 138 5.22 10.97 -12.44
C LEU A 138 4.65 9.85 -13.32
N ASP A 139 5.37 9.43 -14.36
CA ASP A 139 4.94 8.38 -15.29
C ASP A 139 5.38 6.96 -14.87
N GLY A 140 6.18 6.85 -13.79
CA GLY A 140 6.73 5.59 -13.29
C GLY A 140 8.14 5.25 -13.77
N THR A 141 8.76 6.09 -14.61
CA THR A 141 10.16 5.87 -15.03
C THR A 141 11.16 6.04 -13.89
N LEU A 142 10.77 6.75 -12.83
CA LEU A 142 11.55 6.94 -11.60
C LEU A 142 11.09 6.03 -10.46
N ASP A 143 10.28 5.01 -10.75
CA ASP A 143 9.91 3.98 -9.80
C ASP A 143 10.95 2.86 -9.77
N PHE A 144 10.94 2.05 -8.70
CA PHE A 144 11.79 0.87 -8.64
C PHE A 144 11.26 -0.24 -9.55
N VAL A 145 12.17 -0.96 -10.18
CA VAL A 145 11.85 -2.14 -10.99
C VAL A 145 12.02 -3.38 -10.13
N SER A 146 10.90 -4.07 -9.86
CA SER A 146 10.91 -5.29 -9.05
C SER A 146 10.19 -6.44 -9.74
N THR A 147 10.57 -7.66 -9.40
CA THR A 147 9.89 -8.89 -9.83
C THR A 147 8.73 -9.28 -8.91
N ALA A 148 8.47 -8.53 -7.84
CA ALA A 148 7.44 -8.84 -6.85
C ALA A 148 6.04 -8.98 -7.45
N ARG A 149 5.69 -8.20 -8.48
CA ARG A 149 4.39 -8.27 -9.18
C ARG A 149 4.17 -9.59 -9.94
N SER A 150 5.20 -10.39 -10.16
CA SER A 150 5.09 -11.73 -10.74
C SER A 150 4.85 -12.82 -9.70
N VAL A 151 4.92 -12.49 -8.41
CA VAL A 151 4.64 -13.41 -7.29
C VAL A 151 3.14 -13.42 -7.04
N ALA A 152 2.51 -14.60 -7.16
CA ALA A 152 1.05 -14.73 -7.06
C ALA A 152 0.48 -14.32 -5.70
N SER A 153 1.25 -14.46 -4.62
CA SER A 153 0.84 -14.07 -3.26
C SER A 153 1.00 -12.59 -2.95
N VAL A 154 1.50 -11.78 -3.89
CA VAL A 154 1.69 -10.33 -3.72
C VAL A 154 0.57 -9.57 -4.41
N ARG A 155 -0.24 -8.87 -3.63
CA ARG A 155 -1.33 -8.00 -4.13
C ARG A 155 -0.85 -6.63 -4.54
N ASP A 156 -0.03 -6.04 -3.69
CA ASP A 156 0.49 -4.70 -3.90
C ASP A 156 1.89 -4.56 -3.32
N ILE A 157 2.72 -3.74 -3.96
CA ILE A 157 4.06 -3.42 -3.48
C ILE A 157 4.36 -1.95 -3.75
N ASN A 158 4.92 -1.31 -2.75
CA ASN A 158 5.47 0.03 -2.85
C ASN A 158 6.90 0.01 -2.27
N ILE A 159 7.88 0.34 -3.11
CA ILE A 159 9.29 0.42 -2.71
C ILE A 159 9.65 1.89 -2.60
N ASP A 160 9.89 2.34 -1.38
CA ASP A 160 10.14 3.73 -1.08
C ASP A 160 11.60 4.10 -1.25
N GLN A 161 12.47 3.24 -0.75
CA GLN A 161 13.91 3.38 -0.86
C GLN A 161 14.56 2.01 -1.00
N ALA A 162 15.51 1.87 -1.91
CA ALA A 162 16.36 0.69 -2.00
C ALA A 162 17.79 1.10 -2.36
N ASN A 163 18.74 0.71 -1.53
CA ASN A 163 20.17 0.89 -1.82
C ASN A 163 20.67 -0.35 -2.58
N LEU A 164 20.75 -0.22 -3.89
CA LEU A 164 21.12 -1.34 -4.78
C LEU A 164 22.64 -1.64 -4.78
N GLY A 165 23.43 -0.89 -4.01
CA GLY A 165 24.86 -1.07 -3.92
C GLY A 165 25.58 -1.01 -5.27
N ALA A 166 26.79 -1.56 -5.33
CA ALA A 166 27.59 -1.66 -6.57
C ALA A 166 27.08 -2.74 -7.54
N VAL A 167 26.27 -3.70 -7.04
CA VAL A 167 25.71 -4.81 -7.85
C VAL A 167 24.51 -4.33 -8.66
N GLY A 168 23.85 -3.26 -8.25
CA GLY A 168 22.69 -2.71 -8.94
C GLY A 168 21.38 -3.47 -8.69
N GLN A 169 21.37 -4.43 -7.78
CA GLN A 169 20.19 -5.20 -7.38
C GLN A 169 20.22 -5.55 -5.90
N ILE A 170 19.04 -5.77 -5.33
CA ILE A 170 18.85 -6.31 -3.99
C ILE A 170 17.73 -7.34 -4.03
N SER A 171 17.95 -8.52 -3.40
CA SER A 171 16.90 -9.52 -3.20
C SER A 171 16.18 -9.27 -1.89
N ALA A 172 14.86 -9.39 -1.92
CA ALA A 172 14.00 -9.37 -0.74
C ALA A 172 13.45 -10.78 -0.53
N ASP A 173 13.87 -11.42 0.55
CA ASP A 173 13.40 -12.74 0.96
C ASP A 173 12.38 -12.59 2.09
N VAL A 174 11.11 -12.91 1.80
CA VAL A 174 9.97 -12.76 2.71
C VAL A 174 9.61 -14.11 3.29
N VAL A 175 9.78 -14.25 4.60
CA VAL A 175 9.43 -15.44 5.35
C VAL A 175 8.24 -15.11 6.25
N ILE A 176 7.09 -15.69 5.95
CA ILE A 176 5.85 -15.51 6.72
C ILE A 176 5.83 -16.53 7.84
N GLU A 177 5.84 -16.07 9.09
CA GLU A 177 5.77 -16.91 10.28
C GLU A 177 4.33 -17.22 10.66
N SER A 178 3.43 -16.24 10.51
CA SER A 178 2.00 -16.35 10.78
C SER A 178 1.22 -15.49 9.79
N ALA A 179 0.20 -16.08 9.16
CA ALA A 179 -0.72 -15.35 8.31
C ALA A 179 -1.64 -14.43 9.14
N ALA A 180 -2.09 -13.34 8.55
CA ALA A 180 -3.15 -12.53 9.15
C ALA A 180 -4.46 -13.34 9.25
N THR A 181 -5.20 -13.13 10.33
CA THR A 181 -6.50 -13.77 10.55
C THR A 181 -7.60 -12.74 10.71
N GLN A 182 -8.82 -13.16 10.41
CA GLN A 182 -10.04 -12.41 10.68
C GLN A 182 -10.51 -12.69 12.13
N ALA A 183 -11.23 -11.74 12.71
CA ALA A 183 -11.99 -11.99 13.93
C ALA A 183 -13.17 -12.92 13.61
N THR A 184 -13.36 -13.99 14.38
CA THR A 184 -14.45 -14.94 14.14
C THR A 184 -15.11 -15.35 15.45
N ILE A 185 -16.45 -15.35 15.47
CA ILE A 185 -17.28 -15.92 16.54
C ILE A 185 -18.25 -16.89 15.90
N ALA A 186 -18.33 -18.11 16.42
CA ALA A 186 -19.30 -19.10 15.99
C ALA A 186 -20.45 -19.21 17.00
N ALA A 187 -21.70 -19.19 16.52
CA ALA A 187 -22.86 -19.63 17.23
C ALA A 187 -23.16 -21.06 16.79
N GLY A 188 -22.80 -22.03 17.62
CA GLY A 188 -22.92 -23.44 17.28
C GLY A 188 -24.40 -23.88 17.10
N THR A 189 -24.60 -25.04 16.49
CA THR A 189 -25.93 -25.61 16.25
C THR A 189 -26.74 -25.82 17.52
N SER A 190 -26.10 -25.93 18.70
CA SER A 190 -26.75 -26.00 19.99
C SER A 190 -27.56 -24.74 20.36
N GLY A 191 -27.30 -23.61 19.72
CA GLY A 191 -28.06 -22.37 19.86
C GLY A 191 -29.39 -22.36 19.13
N PHE A 192 -29.65 -23.38 18.34
CA PHE A 192 -30.82 -23.50 17.48
C PHE A 192 -31.54 -24.83 17.77
N THR A 193 -32.84 -24.88 17.45
CA THR A 193 -33.59 -26.15 17.48
C THR A 193 -33.09 -27.01 16.32
N ALA A 194 -32.75 -28.27 16.60
CA ALA A 194 -32.18 -29.18 15.59
C ALA A 194 -33.12 -29.29 14.38
N ALA A 195 -32.51 -29.34 13.21
CA ALA A 195 -33.23 -29.57 11.97
C ALA A 195 -33.96 -30.92 12.02
N ALA A 196 -35.26 -30.92 11.78
CA ALA A 196 -36.06 -32.13 11.61
C ALA A 196 -36.42 -32.30 10.13
N ALA A 197 -36.72 -33.51 9.71
CA ALA A 197 -37.21 -33.76 8.36
C ALA A 197 -38.63 -33.17 8.20
N ALA A 198 -38.87 -32.53 7.05
CA ALA A 198 -40.20 -32.03 6.70
C ALA A 198 -41.16 -33.19 6.52
N THR A 199 -42.33 -33.13 7.16
CA THR A 199 -43.33 -34.17 7.06
C THR A 199 -44.67 -33.63 6.59
N MET A 200 -45.42 -34.43 5.86
CA MET A 200 -46.80 -34.17 5.54
C MET A 200 -47.63 -35.46 5.63
N THR A 201 -48.94 -35.33 5.80
CA THR A 201 -49.83 -36.45 5.82
C THR A 201 -50.88 -36.33 4.70
N VAL A 202 -51.06 -37.40 3.95
CA VAL A 202 -52.12 -37.57 2.97
C VAL A 202 -53.15 -38.53 3.54
N ASN A 203 -54.36 -38.05 3.78
CA ASN A 203 -55.43 -38.83 4.37
C ASN A 203 -56.44 -39.27 3.28
N SER A 204 -56.75 -40.56 3.24
CA SER A 204 -57.78 -41.10 2.35
C SER A 204 -58.61 -42.15 3.13
N GLY A 205 -59.75 -41.75 3.62
CA GLY A 205 -60.61 -42.60 4.43
C GLY A 205 -59.95 -42.99 5.75
N ALA A 206 -59.71 -44.30 5.96
CA ALA A 206 -59.01 -44.81 7.13
C ALA A 206 -57.49 -44.96 6.96
N ASP A 207 -57.00 -44.78 5.75
CA ASP A 207 -55.58 -44.91 5.42
C ASP A 207 -54.89 -43.52 5.45
N VAL A 208 -53.72 -43.48 5.99
CA VAL A 208 -52.90 -42.26 6.15
C VAL A 208 -51.49 -42.54 5.63
N VAL A 209 -51.07 -41.83 4.64
CA VAL A 209 -49.67 -41.83 4.20
C VAL A 209 -48.91 -40.64 4.84
N THR A 210 -47.86 -40.92 5.54
CA THR A 210 -46.94 -39.92 6.04
C THR A 210 -45.73 -39.87 5.12
N LEU A 211 -45.54 -38.74 4.45
CA LEU A 211 -44.38 -38.46 3.61
C LEU A 211 -43.37 -37.69 4.47
N THR A 212 -42.15 -38.16 4.51
CA THR A 212 -41.04 -37.56 5.29
C THR A 212 -39.89 -37.27 4.31
N ALA A 213 -39.37 -36.06 4.34
CA ALA A 213 -38.18 -35.71 3.53
C ALA A 213 -36.96 -36.50 4.02
N ASP A 214 -36.14 -36.99 3.12
CA ASP A 214 -34.95 -37.80 3.44
C ASP A 214 -33.81 -36.97 4.03
N SER A 215 -33.85 -35.62 3.86
CA SER A 215 -32.92 -34.72 4.52
C SER A 215 -33.61 -33.77 5.48
N ASN A 216 -32.94 -33.51 6.60
CA ASN A 216 -33.36 -32.52 7.57
C ASN A 216 -33.16 -31.11 7.05
N GLY A 217 -34.00 -30.17 7.48
CA GLY A 217 -33.81 -28.74 7.16
C GLY A 217 -34.94 -28.13 6.36
N SER A 218 -34.75 -26.88 5.98
CA SER A 218 -35.77 -26.05 5.32
C SER A 218 -35.95 -26.32 3.83
N SER A 219 -35.12 -27.15 3.22
CA SER A 219 -35.11 -27.40 1.76
C SER A 219 -36.41 -27.97 1.22
N PHE A 220 -37.15 -28.69 2.07
CA PHE A 220 -38.44 -29.33 1.72
C PHE A 220 -39.63 -28.73 2.48
N ASN A 221 -39.50 -27.50 2.98
CA ASN A 221 -40.63 -26.78 3.58
C ASN A 221 -41.60 -26.30 2.50
N ASP A 222 -42.89 -26.26 2.82
CA ASP A 222 -43.94 -25.78 1.95
C ASP A 222 -44.07 -26.56 0.62
N VAL A 223 -43.49 -27.77 0.51
CA VAL A 223 -43.70 -28.65 -0.65
C VAL A 223 -45.15 -29.09 -0.70
N GLN A 224 -45.83 -28.86 -1.79
CA GLN A 224 -47.24 -29.20 -2.02
C GLN A 224 -47.40 -30.49 -2.83
N ILE A 225 -48.35 -31.37 -2.45
CA ILE A 225 -48.75 -32.46 -3.36
C ILE A 225 -49.98 -32.02 -4.15
N LEU A 226 -49.88 -32.23 -5.44
CA LEU A 226 -50.96 -32.07 -6.39
C LEU A 226 -51.37 -33.45 -6.93
N PHE A 227 -52.62 -33.80 -6.79
CA PHE A 227 -53.19 -35.04 -7.30
C PHE A 227 -53.80 -34.80 -8.67
N ASN A 228 -53.47 -35.64 -9.66
CA ASN A 228 -53.95 -35.56 -11.04
C ASN A 228 -54.63 -36.90 -11.40
N ASP A 229 -55.96 -36.91 -11.43
CA ASP A 229 -56.73 -38.07 -11.90
C ASP A 229 -56.75 -38.09 -13.45
N ASP A 230 -56.00 -39.01 -14.01
CA ASP A 230 -55.82 -39.13 -15.47
C ASP A 230 -56.23 -40.50 -16.01
N ALA A 231 -57.43 -40.57 -16.50
CA ALA A 231 -57.96 -41.79 -17.11
C ALA A 231 -57.17 -42.28 -18.32
N SER A 232 -56.33 -41.44 -18.92
CA SER A 232 -55.51 -41.81 -20.12
C SER A 232 -54.38 -42.77 -19.79
N ILE A 233 -53.97 -42.88 -18.51
CA ILE A 233 -52.94 -43.85 -18.10
C ILE A 233 -53.48 -45.29 -18.05
N GLY A 234 -54.79 -45.50 -18.19
CA GLY A 234 -55.41 -46.82 -18.20
C GLY A 234 -55.24 -47.54 -16.88
N ASP A 235 -54.89 -48.83 -16.91
CA ASP A 235 -54.72 -49.70 -15.74
C ASP A 235 -53.22 -49.78 -15.33
N THR A 236 -52.50 -48.65 -15.39
CA THR A 236 -51.13 -48.56 -14.91
C THR A 236 -51.08 -48.06 -13.46
N ALA A 237 -50.03 -48.44 -12.73
CA ALA A 237 -49.83 -48.00 -11.36
C ALA A 237 -49.63 -46.46 -11.27
N ALA A 238 -50.02 -45.87 -10.15
CA ALA A 238 -49.76 -44.46 -9.86
C ALA A 238 -48.28 -44.12 -9.97
N SER A 239 -47.98 -42.89 -10.39
CA SER A 239 -46.61 -42.36 -10.49
C SER A 239 -46.53 -41.01 -9.83
N ALA A 240 -45.38 -40.69 -9.23
CA ALA A 240 -45.11 -39.39 -8.65
C ALA A 240 -43.85 -38.76 -9.27
N ALA A 241 -43.86 -37.43 -9.39
CA ALA A 241 -42.71 -36.63 -9.83
C ALA A 241 -42.59 -35.38 -8.97
N PHE A 242 -41.39 -35.06 -8.53
CA PHE A 242 -41.10 -33.87 -7.74
C PHE A 242 -40.42 -32.81 -8.61
N ASP A 243 -41.07 -31.66 -8.73
CA ASP A 243 -40.45 -30.46 -9.33
C ASP A 243 -39.79 -29.63 -8.24
N THR A 244 -38.45 -29.71 -8.19
CA THR A 244 -37.62 -29.01 -7.21
C THR A 244 -37.65 -27.50 -7.40
N THR A 245 -38.00 -27.00 -8.61
CA THR A 245 -38.03 -25.54 -8.89
C THR A 245 -39.31 -24.91 -8.34
N GLN A 246 -40.42 -25.64 -8.41
CA GLN A 246 -41.73 -25.15 -7.94
C GLN A 246 -42.09 -25.63 -6.54
N GLY A 247 -41.38 -26.62 -6.00
CA GLY A 247 -41.71 -27.24 -4.72
C GLY A 247 -43.02 -28.04 -4.79
N ILE A 248 -43.34 -28.68 -5.92
CA ILE A 248 -44.60 -29.41 -6.14
C ILE A 248 -44.30 -30.87 -6.45
N ILE A 249 -44.94 -31.76 -5.70
CA ILE A 249 -45.03 -33.19 -6.02
C ILE A 249 -46.32 -33.43 -6.78
N THR A 250 -46.26 -33.87 -8.05
CA THR A 250 -47.42 -34.26 -8.82
C THR A 250 -47.59 -35.77 -8.81
N VAL A 251 -48.70 -36.23 -8.26
CA VAL A 251 -49.07 -37.65 -8.27
C VAL A 251 -50.15 -37.87 -9.34
N THR A 252 -49.81 -38.67 -10.34
CA THR A 252 -50.75 -39.04 -11.41
C THR A 252 -51.29 -40.42 -11.11
N TYR A 253 -52.62 -40.55 -11.06
CA TYR A 253 -53.32 -41.79 -10.78
C TYR A 253 -54.60 -41.89 -11.65
N ASN A 254 -55.26 -43.04 -11.68
CA ASN A 254 -56.54 -43.22 -12.40
C ASN A 254 -57.57 -43.82 -11.43
N SER A 255 -58.53 -43.00 -11.03
CA SER A 255 -59.60 -43.44 -10.09
C SER A 255 -60.55 -44.49 -10.71
N ALA A 256 -60.58 -44.61 -12.03
CA ALA A 256 -61.41 -45.55 -12.81
C ALA A 256 -60.63 -46.80 -13.25
N ALA A 257 -59.41 -47.06 -12.75
CA ALA A 257 -58.61 -48.22 -13.12
C ALA A 257 -59.37 -49.53 -12.86
N ALA A 258 -59.28 -50.47 -13.83
CA ALA A 258 -59.95 -51.76 -13.72
C ALA A 258 -59.39 -52.63 -12.58
N THR A 259 -58.14 -52.45 -12.23
CA THR A 259 -57.44 -53.10 -11.13
C THR A 259 -57.31 -52.11 -9.98
N ALA A 260 -58.09 -52.29 -8.91
CA ALA A 260 -58.11 -51.39 -7.74
C ALA A 260 -56.74 -51.22 -7.08
N THR A 261 -55.85 -52.21 -7.23
CA THR A 261 -54.47 -52.15 -6.70
C THR A 261 -53.55 -51.17 -7.43
N ASN A 262 -53.97 -50.58 -8.55
CA ASN A 262 -53.16 -49.61 -9.29
C ASN A 262 -53.48 -48.14 -8.95
N SER A 263 -54.52 -47.89 -8.15
CA SER A 263 -54.92 -46.56 -7.68
C SER A 263 -55.38 -46.54 -6.21
N ASP A 264 -55.01 -47.56 -5.43
CA ASP A 264 -55.20 -47.59 -4.00
C ASP A 264 -54.10 -46.85 -3.23
N MET A 265 -54.23 -46.78 -1.91
CA MET A 265 -53.24 -46.09 -1.08
C MET A 265 -51.88 -46.77 -1.10
N ASP A 266 -51.80 -48.08 -1.33
CA ASP A 266 -50.50 -48.77 -1.52
C ASP A 266 -49.78 -48.30 -2.78
N ALA A 267 -50.49 -48.14 -3.91
CA ALA A 267 -49.94 -47.63 -5.16
C ALA A 267 -49.48 -46.16 -5.03
N ILE A 268 -50.27 -45.33 -4.36
CA ILE A 268 -49.91 -43.93 -4.07
C ILE A 268 -48.68 -43.86 -3.18
N THR A 269 -48.63 -44.68 -2.13
CA THR A 269 -47.50 -44.75 -1.20
C THR A 269 -46.23 -45.19 -1.93
N ALA A 270 -46.29 -46.22 -2.76
CA ALA A 270 -45.17 -46.70 -3.53
C ALA A 270 -44.65 -45.64 -4.57
N ALA A 271 -45.58 -44.88 -5.15
CA ALA A 271 -45.21 -43.79 -6.06
C ALA A 271 -44.48 -42.65 -5.32
N LEU A 272 -44.94 -42.29 -4.14
CA LEU A 272 -44.30 -41.25 -3.31
C LEU A 272 -42.98 -41.72 -2.73
N ASP A 273 -42.84 -42.97 -2.31
CA ASP A 273 -41.57 -43.54 -1.82
C ASP A 273 -40.53 -43.69 -2.92
N GLY A 274 -40.97 -43.72 -4.17
CA GLY A 274 -40.10 -43.75 -5.34
C GLY A 274 -39.45 -42.42 -5.72
N LEU A 275 -39.72 -41.31 -5.00
CA LEU A 275 -39.21 -39.98 -5.37
C LEU A 275 -37.72 -39.74 -5.06
N GLY A 276 -37.08 -40.55 -4.21
CA GLY A 276 -35.65 -40.43 -3.90
C GLY A 276 -35.26 -39.28 -2.96
N ASP A 277 -36.13 -38.28 -2.80
CA ASP A 277 -35.96 -37.16 -1.87
C ASP A 277 -36.89 -37.26 -0.66
N PHE A 278 -37.82 -38.24 -0.69
CA PHE A 278 -38.83 -38.47 0.35
C PHE A 278 -39.02 -39.96 0.58
N SER A 279 -39.31 -40.31 1.82
CA SER A 279 -39.76 -41.64 2.20
C SER A 279 -41.25 -41.59 2.57
N ALA A 280 -42.04 -42.58 2.13
CA ALA A 280 -43.46 -42.65 2.39
C ALA A 280 -43.78 -43.83 3.29
N ALA A 281 -44.53 -43.61 4.36
CA ALA A 281 -45.00 -44.66 5.28
C ALA A 281 -46.53 -44.69 5.35
N LEU A 282 -47.10 -45.83 5.04
CA LEU A 282 -48.55 -46.04 5.12
C LEU A 282 -48.98 -46.55 6.47
N ALA A 283 -49.95 -45.88 7.07
CA ALA A 283 -50.68 -46.38 8.24
C ALA A 283 -52.14 -46.69 7.81
N GLY A 284 -52.49 -47.97 7.83
CA GLY A 284 -53.80 -48.47 7.39
C GLY A 284 -53.70 -49.80 6.65
N THR A 285 -54.73 -50.19 5.91
CA THR A 285 -54.77 -51.44 5.16
C THR A 285 -54.20 -51.32 3.76
N GLY A 286 -54.09 -50.08 3.22
CA GLY A 286 -53.57 -49.75 1.90
C GLY A 286 -54.47 -50.12 0.71
N THR A 287 -55.44 -50.99 0.94
CA THR A 287 -56.31 -51.60 -0.11
C THR A 287 -57.56 -50.79 -0.41
N ASN A 288 -57.73 -49.63 0.24
CA ASN A 288 -58.85 -48.75 -0.06
C ASN A 288 -58.59 -47.91 -1.32
N ALA A 289 -59.64 -47.74 -2.14
CA ALA A 289 -59.55 -46.81 -3.29
C ALA A 289 -59.16 -45.40 -2.79
N PHE A 290 -58.18 -44.80 -3.44
CA PHE A 290 -57.74 -43.46 -3.11
C PHE A 290 -58.85 -42.43 -3.30
N THR A 291 -59.10 -41.62 -2.29
CA THR A 291 -60.00 -40.48 -2.39
C THR A 291 -59.17 -39.22 -2.23
N GLU A 292 -59.19 -38.36 -3.22
CA GLU A 292 -58.40 -37.11 -3.22
C GLU A 292 -58.79 -36.25 -2.01
N PRO A 293 -57.79 -35.73 -1.25
CA PRO A 293 -58.04 -34.81 -0.16
C PRO A 293 -58.73 -33.53 -0.64
N ALA A 294 -59.66 -32.99 0.13
CA ALA A 294 -60.36 -31.74 -0.21
C ALA A 294 -59.43 -30.51 -0.34
N THR A 295 -58.25 -30.60 0.22
CA THR A 295 -57.18 -29.59 0.11
C THR A 295 -55.85 -30.29 -0.11
N ASN A 296 -55.05 -29.76 -1.01
CA ASN A 296 -53.72 -30.31 -1.28
C ASN A 296 -52.83 -30.22 -0.04
N PRO A 297 -52.32 -31.36 0.49
CA PRO A 297 -51.43 -31.34 1.62
C PRO A 297 -50.12 -30.59 1.28
N THR A 298 -49.59 -29.92 2.27
CA THR A 298 -48.26 -29.28 2.18
C THR A 298 -47.38 -29.81 3.31
N THR A 299 -46.07 -29.92 3.06
CA THR A 299 -45.13 -30.22 4.13
C THR A 299 -45.17 -29.11 5.18
N GLY A 300 -45.20 -29.52 6.42
CA GLY A 300 -45.08 -28.57 7.53
C GLY A 300 -43.74 -27.86 7.48
N LYS A 301 -43.70 -26.64 8.00
CA LYS A 301 -42.44 -25.96 8.25
C LYS A 301 -41.71 -26.67 9.38
N THR A 302 -40.83 -27.57 9.02
CA THR A 302 -39.86 -28.08 10.00
C THR A 302 -38.65 -27.23 9.84
N GLY A 303 -38.34 -26.43 10.85
CA GLY A 303 -37.21 -25.56 10.81
C GLY A 303 -35.92 -26.33 10.55
N GLY A 304 -35.23 -25.99 9.49
CA GLY A 304 -33.80 -26.02 9.61
C GLY A 304 -33.43 -25.11 10.76
N GLU A 305 -32.45 -25.47 11.54
CA GLU A 305 -31.91 -24.73 12.67
C GLU A 305 -32.57 -23.36 12.92
N VAL A 306 -33.59 -23.34 13.75
CA VAL A 306 -34.40 -22.15 14.07
C VAL A 306 -34.16 -21.74 15.51
N LEU A 307 -34.29 -20.44 15.80
CA LEU A 307 -34.26 -19.95 17.16
C LEU A 307 -35.35 -20.61 18.01
N SER A 308 -34.95 -21.12 19.16
CA SER A 308 -35.89 -21.71 20.14
C SER A 308 -36.70 -20.64 20.89
N SER A 309 -36.22 -19.42 20.98
CA SER A 309 -36.83 -18.30 21.68
C SER A 309 -36.58 -16.97 21.01
N ASP A 310 -37.27 -15.89 21.44
CA ASP A 310 -37.00 -14.53 20.98
C ASP A 310 -35.59 -14.11 21.41
N LEU A 311 -34.86 -13.47 20.50
CA LEU A 311 -33.48 -13.09 20.68
C LEU A 311 -33.27 -11.62 20.26
N VAL A 312 -32.64 -10.85 21.15
CA VAL A 312 -32.15 -9.50 20.84
C VAL A 312 -30.66 -9.46 21.15
N PHE A 313 -29.83 -9.16 20.16
CA PHE A 313 -28.40 -8.98 20.36
C PHE A 313 -27.89 -7.77 19.59
N GLN A 314 -26.81 -7.17 20.10
CA GLN A 314 -26.03 -6.16 19.41
C GLN A 314 -24.80 -6.83 18.82
N LEU A 315 -24.56 -6.58 17.54
CA LEU A 315 -23.35 -6.97 16.84
C LEU A 315 -22.51 -5.71 16.60
N SER A 316 -21.29 -5.72 17.11
CA SER A 316 -20.33 -4.64 16.92
C SER A 316 -19.10 -5.17 16.16
N GLY A 317 -18.65 -4.41 15.20
CA GLY A 317 -17.44 -4.67 14.45
C GLY A 317 -16.60 -3.41 14.30
N GLU A 318 -15.62 -3.44 13.42
CA GLU A 318 -14.67 -2.35 13.20
C GLU A 318 -15.35 -1.03 12.76
N ASN A 319 -16.40 -1.12 11.91
CA ASN A 319 -17.04 0.05 11.31
C ASN A 319 -18.17 0.62 12.16
N GLY A 320 -18.77 -0.17 13.04
CA GLY A 320 -19.90 0.25 13.87
C GLY A 320 -20.64 -0.89 14.52
N SER A 321 -21.82 -0.59 15.05
CA SER A 321 -22.67 -1.59 15.73
C SER A 321 -24.13 -1.48 15.29
N GLU A 322 -24.81 -2.64 15.24
CA GLU A 322 -26.21 -2.76 14.88
C GLU A 322 -26.92 -3.70 15.87
N THR A 323 -28.17 -3.41 16.17
CA THR A 323 -28.99 -4.22 17.08
C THR A 323 -30.02 -5.01 16.29
N PHE A 324 -30.00 -6.32 16.46
CA PHE A 324 -30.91 -7.26 15.81
C PHE A 324 -31.97 -7.78 16.79
N ASN A 325 -33.19 -7.93 16.28
CA ASN A 325 -34.33 -8.50 17.03
C ASN A 325 -35.00 -9.59 16.19
N PHE A 326 -34.90 -10.83 16.63
CA PHE A 326 -35.46 -12.00 15.97
C PHE A 326 -36.44 -12.71 16.86
N GLY A 327 -37.61 -13.10 16.30
CA GLY A 327 -38.57 -13.89 16.98
C GLY A 327 -38.24 -15.39 17.02
N SER A 328 -38.80 -16.12 17.95
CA SER A 328 -38.75 -17.58 17.98
C SER A 328 -39.17 -18.17 16.63
N GLY A 329 -38.50 -19.21 16.16
CA GLY A 329 -38.75 -19.83 14.86
C GLY A 329 -38.05 -19.14 13.69
N THR A 330 -37.25 -18.06 13.88
CA THR A 330 -36.43 -17.46 12.84
C THR A 330 -35.31 -18.42 12.46
N ALA A 331 -35.15 -18.69 11.15
CA ALA A 331 -34.10 -19.60 10.68
C ALA A 331 -32.70 -18.95 10.81
N ALA A 332 -31.72 -19.76 11.15
CA ALA A 332 -30.32 -19.34 11.28
C ALA A 332 -29.79 -18.68 9.99
N SER A 333 -30.19 -19.18 8.82
CA SER A 333 -29.87 -18.58 7.52
C SER A 333 -30.43 -17.16 7.32
N GLN A 334 -31.61 -16.87 7.90
CA GLN A 334 -32.22 -15.54 7.87
C GLN A 334 -31.47 -14.56 8.77
N ILE A 335 -30.96 -15.04 9.91
CA ILE A 335 -30.09 -14.25 10.80
C ILE A 335 -28.81 -13.89 10.06
N ALA A 336 -28.16 -14.86 9.44
CA ALA A 336 -26.96 -14.61 8.65
C ALA A 336 -27.22 -13.63 7.50
N ALA A 337 -28.36 -13.77 6.79
CA ALA A 337 -28.74 -12.84 5.74
C ALA A 337 -28.99 -11.41 6.26
N ALA A 338 -29.64 -11.27 7.43
CA ALA A 338 -29.87 -9.96 8.04
C ALA A 338 -28.56 -9.27 8.48
N VAL A 339 -27.60 -10.02 9.01
CA VAL A 339 -26.27 -9.50 9.35
C VAL A 339 -25.53 -9.04 8.08
N ASN A 340 -25.57 -9.83 7.02
CA ASN A 340 -24.92 -9.50 5.76
C ASN A 340 -25.52 -8.25 5.07
N LEU A 341 -26.78 -7.92 5.34
CA LEU A 341 -27.41 -6.71 4.81
C LEU A 341 -26.77 -5.43 5.34
N VAL A 342 -26.15 -5.48 6.53
CA VAL A 342 -25.53 -4.34 7.20
C VAL A 342 -24.01 -4.55 7.40
N SER A 343 -23.42 -5.48 6.65
CA SER A 343 -22.00 -5.83 6.79
C SER A 343 -21.05 -4.68 6.45
N ASP A 344 -21.45 -3.76 5.60
CA ASP A 344 -20.70 -2.55 5.25
C ASP A 344 -20.67 -1.55 6.43
N SER A 345 -21.75 -1.45 7.19
CA SER A 345 -21.84 -0.54 8.35
C SER A 345 -21.26 -1.12 9.64
N THR A 346 -21.24 -2.45 9.77
CA THR A 346 -20.68 -3.12 10.93
C THR A 346 -19.26 -3.62 10.72
N GLY A 347 -18.86 -3.92 9.49
CA GLY A 347 -17.61 -4.61 9.19
C GLY A 347 -17.64 -6.10 9.51
N VAL A 348 -18.84 -6.71 9.70
CA VAL A 348 -19.01 -8.13 10.03
C VAL A 348 -19.92 -8.80 9.02
N SER A 349 -19.51 -9.94 8.50
CA SER A 349 -20.28 -10.83 7.66
C SER A 349 -20.67 -12.08 8.44
N ALA A 350 -21.75 -12.73 8.05
CA ALA A 350 -22.18 -13.99 8.66
C ALA A 350 -22.38 -15.07 7.59
N SER A 351 -21.94 -16.27 7.89
CA SER A 351 -22.21 -17.47 7.09
C SER A 351 -22.94 -18.50 7.94
N PHE A 352 -23.89 -19.21 7.33
CA PHE A 352 -24.59 -20.31 7.95
C PHE A 352 -24.13 -21.64 7.35
N ASP A 353 -23.82 -22.59 8.21
CA ASP A 353 -23.52 -23.98 7.86
C ASP A 353 -24.37 -24.91 8.74
N SER A 354 -25.02 -25.91 8.15
CA SER A 354 -25.94 -26.82 8.87
C SER A 354 -25.23 -27.71 9.89
N VAL A 355 -23.91 -27.79 9.88
CA VAL A 355 -23.12 -28.59 10.82
C VAL A 355 -22.45 -27.72 11.87
N ALA A 356 -21.95 -26.53 11.44
CA ALA A 356 -21.21 -25.62 12.30
C ALA A 356 -22.07 -24.52 12.96
N GLY A 357 -23.26 -24.25 12.42
CA GLY A 357 -24.12 -23.15 12.87
C GLY A 357 -23.85 -21.85 12.15
N ILE A 358 -23.97 -20.71 12.81
CA ILE A 358 -23.65 -19.39 12.25
C ILE A 358 -22.23 -19.01 12.64
N THR A 359 -21.43 -18.60 11.66
CA THR A 359 -20.11 -18.02 11.91
C THR A 359 -20.16 -16.54 11.53
N PHE A 360 -19.89 -15.68 12.48
CA PHE A 360 -19.71 -14.25 12.30
C PHE A 360 -18.22 -13.97 12.08
N THR A 361 -17.89 -13.28 11.01
CA THR A 361 -16.50 -13.07 10.61
C THR A 361 -16.30 -11.61 10.23
N SER A 362 -15.23 -10.96 10.71
CA SER A 362 -14.88 -9.61 10.27
C SER A 362 -14.59 -9.58 8.76
N THR A 363 -14.92 -8.50 8.08
CA THR A 363 -14.63 -8.34 6.66
C THR A 363 -13.14 -8.05 6.43
N GLY A 364 -12.48 -7.39 7.40
CA GLY A 364 -11.04 -7.11 7.41
C GLY A 364 -10.21 -8.23 8.06
N TYR A 365 -8.89 -8.11 7.93
CA TYR A 365 -7.88 -8.97 8.56
C TYR A 365 -7.02 -8.13 9.51
N GLY A 366 -6.51 -8.74 10.56
CA GLY A 366 -5.56 -8.10 11.48
C GLY A 366 -6.12 -7.79 12.85
N SER A 367 -5.26 -7.31 13.72
CA SER A 367 -5.56 -7.06 15.15
C SER A 367 -6.57 -5.93 15.38
N ASP A 368 -6.76 -5.06 14.41
CA ASP A 368 -7.73 -3.96 14.46
C ASP A 368 -9.16 -4.45 14.21
N THR A 369 -9.32 -5.65 13.62
CA THR A 369 -10.66 -6.21 13.35
C THR A 369 -11.28 -6.80 14.59
N LEU A 370 -12.57 -6.57 14.71
CA LEU A 370 -13.38 -6.95 15.88
C LEU A 370 -14.67 -7.62 15.44
N VAL A 371 -15.08 -8.65 16.15
CA VAL A 371 -16.45 -9.14 16.21
C VAL A 371 -16.81 -9.21 17.69
N ASP A 372 -17.86 -8.51 18.09
CA ASP A 372 -18.36 -8.46 19.46
C ASP A 372 -19.88 -8.64 19.42
N ILE A 373 -20.38 -9.64 20.14
CA ILE A 373 -21.81 -10.04 20.19
C ILE A 373 -22.29 -9.90 21.61
N GLU A 374 -23.04 -8.85 21.90
CA GLU A 374 -23.70 -8.64 23.18
C GLU A 374 -25.16 -9.10 23.11
N VAL A 375 -25.51 -10.20 23.79
CA VAL A 375 -26.88 -10.65 23.87
C VAL A 375 -27.63 -9.80 24.91
N ILE A 376 -28.45 -8.87 24.41
CA ILE A 376 -29.20 -7.92 25.24
C ILE A 376 -30.37 -8.62 25.93
N ASN A 377 -31.08 -9.48 25.20
CA ASN A 377 -32.20 -10.26 25.74
C ASN A 377 -32.36 -11.59 24.99
N GLU A 378 -32.47 -12.65 25.73
CA GLU A 378 -32.85 -13.96 25.23
C GLU A 378 -34.02 -14.49 26.10
N ALA A 379 -35.13 -14.82 25.47
CA ALA A 379 -36.30 -15.28 26.21
C ALA A 379 -36.07 -16.68 26.82
N ALA A 380 -36.88 -17.04 27.84
CA ALA A 380 -36.72 -18.30 28.55
C ALA A 380 -36.76 -19.52 27.60
N GLY A 381 -35.77 -20.40 27.71
CA GLY A 381 -35.59 -21.56 26.84
C GLY A 381 -34.69 -21.33 25.65
N GLY A 382 -34.16 -20.11 25.48
CA GLY A 382 -33.11 -19.81 24.48
C GLY A 382 -31.78 -20.43 24.84
N THR A 383 -30.99 -20.72 23.82
CA THR A 383 -29.66 -21.35 23.92
C THR A 383 -28.62 -20.67 23.03
N PHE A 384 -28.99 -19.56 22.37
CA PHE A 384 -28.11 -18.86 21.47
C PHE A 384 -26.87 -18.29 22.18
N ALA A 385 -27.08 -17.56 23.29
CA ALA A 385 -25.97 -17.00 24.07
C ALA A 385 -24.99 -18.08 24.55
N ALA A 386 -25.53 -19.22 25.01
CA ALA A 386 -24.71 -20.34 25.48
C ALA A 386 -23.99 -21.08 24.34
N SER A 387 -24.39 -20.87 23.09
CA SER A 387 -23.78 -21.49 21.89
C SER A 387 -22.66 -20.68 21.27
N LEU A 388 -22.49 -19.42 21.68
CA LEU A 388 -21.41 -18.57 21.20
C LEU A 388 -20.07 -19.16 21.66
N SER A 389 -19.11 -19.22 20.73
CA SER A 389 -17.74 -19.67 21.03
C SER A 389 -17.01 -18.68 21.94
N ASP A 390 -17.34 -17.41 21.82
CA ASP A 390 -16.85 -16.29 22.62
C ASP A 390 -17.83 -15.10 22.43
N ASP A 391 -17.83 -14.15 23.36
CA ASP A 391 -18.64 -12.93 23.23
C ASP A 391 -17.89 -11.88 22.36
N ARG A 392 -16.55 -11.96 22.35
CA ARG A 392 -15.69 -11.02 21.63
C ARG A 392 -14.46 -11.71 21.05
N ALA A 393 -14.19 -11.47 19.78
CA ALA A 393 -13.01 -11.96 19.10
C ALA A 393 -12.31 -10.82 18.34
N THR A 394 -10.98 -10.90 18.23
CA THR A 394 -10.16 -10.03 17.40
C THR A 394 -9.36 -10.87 16.43
N GLY A 395 -9.05 -10.31 15.27
CA GLY A 395 -8.12 -10.93 14.33
C GLY A 395 -6.66 -10.82 14.80
N ALA A 396 -5.74 -11.29 13.99
CA ALA A 396 -4.32 -11.16 14.22
C ALA A 396 -3.62 -10.65 12.96
N ASP A 397 -2.60 -9.81 13.14
CA ASP A 397 -1.77 -9.29 12.06
C ASP A 397 -0.85 -10.37 11.51
N ILE A 398 -0.42 -10.17 10.27
CA ILE A 398 0.61 -10.98 9.65
C ILE A 398 1.95 -10.78 10.38
N VAL A 399 2.63 -11.87 10.68
CA VAL A 399 3.99 -11.85 11.24
C VAL A 399 4.95 -12.44 10.23
N ALA A 400 5.93 -11.65 9.83
CA ALA A 400 6.90 -12.06 8.84
C ALA A 400 8.26 -11.37 9.05
N THR A 401 9.30 -11.94 8.44
CA THR A 401 10.61 -11.32 8.33
C THR A 401 10.95 -11.05 6.87
N ILE A 402 11.65 -9.95 6.62
CA ILE A 402 12.18 -9.59 5.31
C ILE A 402 13.70 -9.50 5.42
N ASN A 403 14.42 -10.37 4.69
CA ASN A 403 15.87 -10.52 4.80
C ASN A 403 16.34 -10.78 6.25
N GLY A 404 15.53 -11.52 7.03
CA GLY A 404 15.83 -11.83 8.43
C GLY A 404 15.57 -10.70 9.42
N VAL A 405 15.03 -9.56 8.99
CA VAL A 405 14.57 -8.45 9.83
C VAL A 405 13.06 -8.57 10.01
N VAL A 406 12.58 -8.47 11.25
CA VAL A 406 11.14 -8.51 11.55
C VAL A 406 10.47 -7.31 10.88
N ALA A 407 9.46 -7.59 10.05
CA ALA A 407 8.63 -6.57 9.42
C ALA A 407 7.49 -6.18 10.38
N ASP A 408 7.05 -4.94 10.29
CA ASP A 408 5.85 -4.46 10.97
C ASP A 408 4.63 -4.88 10.16
N GLY A 409 3.76 -5.69 10.77
CA GLY A 409 2.56 -6.25 10.15
C GLY A 409 1.32 -5.51 10.62
N VAL A 410 0.48 -5.08 9.68
CA VAL A 410 -0.86 -4.53 9.93
C VAL A 410 -1.83 -5.19 8.96
N GLY A 411 -2.75 -5.97 9.45
CA GLY A 411 -3.60 -6.82 8.61
C GLY A 411 -2.74 -7.73 7.72
N ASN A 412 -2.95 -7.68 6.43
CA ASN A 412 -2.18 -8.39 5.41
C ASN A 412 -1.00 -7.59 4.85
N THR A 413 -0.69 -6.42 5.42
CA THR A 413 0.36 -5.53 4.94
C THR A 413 1.58 -5.61 5.83
N LEU A 414 2.73 -5.79 5.23
CA LEU A 414 4.05 -5.81 5.87
C LEU A 414 4.78 -4.53 5.51
N SER A 415 5.41 -3.88 6.47
CA SER A 415 6.30 -2.76 6.23
C SER A 415 7.66 -2.98 6.88
N ILE A 416 8.70 -2.55 6.18
CA ILE A 416 10.07 -2.57 6.68
C ILE A 416 10.76 -1.25 6.32
N ASN A 417 11.39 -0.64 7.31
CA ASN A 417 12.18 0.56 7.13
C ASN A 417 13.57 0.34 7.72
N THR A 418 14.54 0.15 6.84
CA THR A 418 15.96 0.02 7.19
C THR A 418 16.80 1.00 6.37
N SER A 419 18.05 1.18 6.72
CA SER A 419 18.98 2.02 5.94
C SER A 419 19.22 1.54 4.51
N VAL A 420 18.88 0.28 4.20
CA VAL A 420 19.13 -0.35 2.89
C VAL A 420 17.85 -0.48 2.09
N LEU A 421 16.73 -0.79 2.75
CA LEU A 421 15.45 -1.10 2.12
C LEU A 421 14.31 -0.53 2.94
N ASP A 422 13.47 0.27 2.28
CA ASP A 422 12.20 0.77 2.81
C ASP A 422 11.12 0.37 1.81
N LEU A 423 10.23 -0.53 2.23
CA LEU A 423 9.14 -1.03 1.39
C LEU A 423 7.90 -1.37 2.22
N THR A 424 6.76 -1.27 1.56
CA THR A 424 5.47 -1.75 2.03
C THR A 424 4.93 -2.78 1.04
N LEU A 425 4.47 -3.91 1.53
CA LEU A 425 4.04 -5.06 0.76
C LEU A 425 2.70 -5.58 1.29
N THR A 426 1.68 -5.69 0.45
CA THR A 426 0.40 -6.31 0.80
C THR A 426 0.34 -7.72 0.20
N VAL A 427 0.11 -8.71 1.05
CA VAL A 427 0.03 -10.13 0.68
C VAL A 427 -1.42 -10.56 0.51
N ASP A 428 -1.66 -11.64 -0.23
CA ASP A 428 -2.98 -12.25 -0.31
C ASP A 428 -3.49 -12.65 1.09
N ALA A 429 -4.78 -12.45 1.30
CA ALA A 429 -5.45 -12.77 2.55
C ALA A 429 -5.22 -14.23 2.97
N GLY A 430 -4.76 -14.43 4.21
CA GLY A 430 -4.49 -15.76 4.77
C GLY A 430 -3.29 -16.50 4.15
N SER A 431 -2.46 -15.83 3.34
CA SER A 431 -1.27 -16.45 2.76
C SER A 431 -0.19 -16.70 3.82
N SER A 432 0.29 -17.95 3.89
CA SER A 432 1.42 -18.37 4.73
C SER A 432 2.63 -18.82 3.90
N THR A 433 2.62 -18.54 2.59
CA THR A 433 3.65 -19.03 1.67
C THR A 433 4.82 -18.05 1.63
N ASN A 434 6.02 -18.55 1.91
CA ASN A 434 7.26 -17.79 1.77
C ASN A 434 7.57 -17.53 0.29
N PHE A 435 8.11 -16.36 -0.01
CA PHE A 435 8.50 -15.99 -1.37
C PHE A 435 9.67 -15.03 -1.36
N SER A 436 10.32 -14.89 -2.52
CA SER A 436 11.37 -13.92 -2.72
C SER A 436 11.17 -13.17 -4.02
N PHE A 437 11.69 -11.95 -4.09
CA PHE A 437 11.69 -11.14 -5.29
C PHE A 437 12.94 -10.27 -5.35
N ASP A 438 13.29 -9.83 -6.55
CA ASP A 438 14.45 -8.97 -6.77
C ASP A 438 14.02 -7.55 -7.14
N ILE A 439 14.73 -6.57 -6.58
CA ILE A 439 14.69 -5.17 -6.98
C ILE A 439 15.92 -4.95 -7.85
N THR A 440 15.71 -4.82 -9.17
CA THR A 440 16.77 -4.89 -10.18
C THR A 440 17.21 -3.54 -10.73
N GLY A 441 16.64 -2.44 -10.24
CA GLY A 441 16.96 -1.10 -10.72
C GLY A 441 15.87 -0.07 -10.44
N GLY A 442 15.92 1.05 -11.14
CA GLY A 442 14.95 2.14 -10.97
C GLY A 442 15.28 3.08 -9.82
N GLY A 443 14.30 3.91 -9.46
CA GLY A 443 14.45 4.97 -8.48
C GLY A 443 15.27 6.17 -8.99
N ALA A 444 14.92 7.37 -8.55
CA ALA A 444 15.69 8.57 -8.82
C ALA A 444 16.98 8.58 -7.99
N LEU A 445 18.13 8.54 -8.63
CA LEU A 445 19.45 8.56 -7.97
C LEU A 445 19.96 9.99 -7.85
N PHE A 446 20.23 10.43 -6.63
CA PHE A 446 20.76 11.74 -6.31
C PHE A 446 22.17 11.61 -5.70
N GLN A 447 23.18 12.26 -6.33
CA GLN A 447 24.52 12.37 -5.78
C GLN A 447 24.56 13.57 -4.81
N MET A 448 24.71 13.31 -3.52
CA MET A 448 24.62 14.32 -2.46
C MET A 448 25.97 14.67 -1.81
N GLY A 449 27.01 13.89 -2.05
CA GLY A 449 28.33 14.13 -1.49
C GLY A 449 29.40 14.35 -2.53
N PRO A 450 30.65 14.72 -2.14
CA PRO A 450 31.75 14.99 -3.03
C PRO A 450 32.29 13.74 -3.75
N ASP A 451 32.18 12.54 -3.14
CA ASP A 451 32.70 11.30 -3.67
C ASP A 451 31.58 10.45 -4.29
N VAL A 452 31.87 9.77 -5.39
CA VAL A 452 30.91 8.89 -6.07
C VAL A 452 30.92 7.52 -5.38
N THR A 453 30.30 7.48 -4.18
CA THR A 453 30.13 6.26 -3.37
C THR A 453 28.67 6.10 -3.00
N THR A 454 28.24 4.86 -2.74
CA THR A 454 26.83 4.55 -2.38
C THR A 454 26.36 5.27 -1.13
N ASN A 455 27.26 5.53 -0.17
CA ASN A 455 26.93 6.24 1.08
C ASN A 455 26.71 7.76 0.87
N GLN A 456 27.17 8.30 -0.27
CA GLN A 456 26.98 9.70 -0.65
C GLN A 456 25.92 9.88 -1.73
N GLN A 457 25.15 8.82 -1.98
CA GLN A 457 24.04 8.80 -2.91
C GLN A 457 22.76 8.47 -2.15
N ALA A 458 21.65 9.09 -2.53
CA ALA A 458 20.31 8.69 -2.12
C ALA A 458 19.52 8.26 -3.36
N ARG A 459 18.74 7.19 -3.20
CA ARG A 459 17.87 6.68 -4.24
C ARG A 459 16.45 6.66 -3.71
N LEU A 460 15.53 7.30 -4.41
CA LEU A 460 14.14 7.46 -4.02
C LEU A 460 13.22 6.98 -5.14
N GLY A 461 12.23 6.15 -4.81
CA GLY A 461 11.17 5.75 -5.74
C GLY A 461 10.12 6.85 -5.90
N ILE A 462 9.83 7.23 -7.15
CA ILE A 462 8.69 8.08 -7.48
C ILE A 462 7.76 7.25 -8.34
N GLY A 463 6.71 6.71 -7.72
CA GLY A 463 5.74 5.85 -8.38
C GLY A 463 4.92 6.57 -9.43
N SER A 464 4.34 5.79 -10.35
CA SER A 464 3.44 6.32 -11.38
C SER A 464 2.11 6.77 -10.76
N VAL A 465 1.66 7.96 -11.16
CA VAL A 465 0.30 8.44 -10.83
C VAL A 465 -0.67 8.31 -12.00
N SER A 466 -0.32 7.53 -13.03
CA SER A 466 -1.27 7.21 -14.10
C SER A 466 -2.43 6.36 -13.55
N THR A 467 -3.64 6.57 -14.04
CA THR A 467 -4.86 5.89 -13.55
C THR A 467 -4.79 4.38 -13.62
N GLY A 468 -4.04 3.83 -14.60
CA GLY A 468 -3.85 2.38 -14.75
C GLY A 468 -2.85 1.75 -13.78
N GLN A 469 -2.01 2.55 -13.11
CA GLN A 469 -1.04 2.09 -12.11
C GLN A 469 -1.43 2.49 -10.69
N LEU A 470 -2.12 3.63 -10.55
CA LEU A 470 -2.54 4.17 -9.26
C LEU A 470 -3.72 3.35 -8.71
N GLY A 471 -3.57 2.83 -7.50
CA GLY A 471 -4.52 1.97 -6.84
C GLY A 471 -3.82 0.94 -5.96
N GLY A 472 -4.55 0.01 -5.39
CA GLY A 472 -4.07 -0.97 -4.44
C GLY A 472 -4.72 -2.34 -4.58
N ALA A 473 -4.78 -3.04 -3.45
CA ALA A 473 -5.41 -4.37 -3.35
C ALA A 473 -6.92 -4.32 -3.68
N ASN A 474 -7.59 -3.19 -3.43
CA ASN A 474 -9.03 -3.00 -3.62
C ASN A 474 -9.42 -2.59 -5.04
N GLY A 475 -8.48 -2.29 -5.91
CA GLY A 475 -8.71 -1.91 -7.31
C GLY A 475 -7.84 -0.75 -7.77
N ARG A 476 -8.01 -0.35 -9.03
CA ARG A 476 -7.23 0.72 -9.65
C ARG A 476 -8.12 1.88 -10.07
N LEU A 477 -7.55 3.07 -10.07
CA LEU A 477 -8.28 4.31 -10.34
C LEU A 477 -8.97 4.31 -11.72
N TYR A 478 -8.43 3.64 -12.74
CA TYR A 478 -9.07 3.55 -14.06
C TYR A 478 -10.43 2.81 -14.02
N GLU A 479 -10.64 1.95 -13.00
CA GLU A 479 -11.88 1.16 -12.85
C GLU A 479 -13.09 2.02 -12.49
N LEU A 480 -12.88 3.28 -12.09
CA LEU A 480 -13.93 4.27 -11.88
C LEU A 480 -14.47 4.85 -13.19
N GLY A 481 -13.80 4.62 -14.30
CA GLY A 481 -14.20 5.14 -15.62
C GLY A 481 -15.50 4.54 -16.14
N SER A 482 -16.12 5.22 -17.11
CA SER A 482 -17.36 4.76 -17.78
C SER A 482 -17.22 3.34 -18.30
N GLY A 483 -18.19 2.48 -17.99
CA GLY A 483 -18.23 1.09 -18.43
C GLY A 483 -17.29 0.13 -17.70
N GLN A 484 -16.56 0.59 -16.71
CA GLN A 484 -15.71 -0.23 -15.85
C GLN A 484 -16.49 -0.77 -14.65
N ALA A 485 -15.88 -1.75 -13.96
CA ALA A 485 -16.52 -2.48 -12.85
C ALA A 485 -16.96 -1.57 -11.69
N ARG A 486 -16.21 -0.50 -11.42
CA ARG A 486 -16.44 0.44 -10.32
C ARG A 486 -16.90 1.82 -10.79
N SER A 487 -17.57 1.88 -11.95
CA SER A 487 -18.23 3.13 -12.38
C SER A 487 -19.40 3.46 -11.46
N LEU A 488 -19.80 4.74 -11.42
CA LEU A 488 -20.90 5.21 -10.56
C LEU A 488 -22.24 4.48 -10.79
N VAL A 489 -22.41 3.89 -11.96
CA VAL A 489 -23.62 3.12 -12.31
C VAL A 489 -23.55 1.69 -11.77
N ASN A 490 -22.34 1.12 -11.65
CA ASN A 490 -22.17 -0.29 -11.32
C ASN A 490 -21.87 -0.52 -9.83
N ASP A 491 -20.96 0.25 -9.23
CA ASP A 491 -20.48 0.02 -7.85
C ASP A 491 -19.93 1.31 -7.23
N VAL A 492 -20.83 2.12 -6.67
CA VAL A 492 -20.46 3.38 -5.98
C VAL A 492 -19.67 3.12 -4.71
N ALA A 493 -20.03 2.05 -3.97
CA ALA A 493 -19.35 1.71 -2.72
C ALA A 493 -17.89 1.29 -2.99
N GLY A 494 -17.68 0.41 -3.96
CA GLY A 494 -16.34 0.03 -4.38
C GLY A 494 -15.54 1.19 -4.99
N ALA A 495 -16.19 2.13 -5.69
CA ALA A 495 -15.53 3.36 -6.15
C ALA A 495 -15.04 4.21 -4.98
N SER A 496 -15.81 4.31 -3.88
CA SER A 496 -15.40 5.04 -2.67
C SER A 496 -14.15 4.43 -2.04
N VAL A 497 -14.09 3.10 -1.91
CA VAL A 497 -12.93 2.41 -1.35
C VAL A 497 -11.68 2.62 -2.20
N VAL A 498 -11.80 2.49 -3.52
CA VAL A 498 -10.64 2.70 -4.42
C VAL A 498 -10.14 4.14 -4.37
N ILE A 499 -11.04 5.14 -4.34
CA ILE A 499 -10.61 6.55 -4.31
C ILE A 499 -9.93 6.89 -2.99
N GLU A 500 -10.36 6.31 -1.86
CA GLU A 500 -9.72 6.48 -0.56
C GLU A 500 -8.32 5.88 -0.53
N ASP A 501 -8.14 4.66 -1.02
CA ASP A 501 -6.83 4.02 -1.18
C ASP A 501 -5.88 4.87 -2.03
N VAL A 502 -6.39 5.40 -3.14
CA VAL A 502 -5.62 6.24 -4.07
C VAL A 502 -5.21 7.56 -3.41
N ILE A 503 -6.14 8.22 -2.69
CA ILE A 503 -5.84 9.46 -1.95
C ILE A 503 -4.76 9.18 -0.89
N ALA A 504 -4.88 8.09 -0.14
CA ALA A 504 -3.89 7.69 0.86
C ALA A 504 -2.50 7.48 0.23
N LYS A 505 -2.40 6.78 -0.90
CA LYS A 505 -1.14 6.58 -1.63
C LYS A 505 -0.52 7.88 -2.14
N VAL A 506 -1.31 8.75 -2.76
CA VAL A 506 -0.81 10.06 -3.26
C VAL A 506 -0.36 10.94 -2.11
N THR A 507 -1.12 10.96 -1.01
CA THR A 507 -0.77 11.73 0.20
C THR A 507 0.48 11.17 0.86
N GLY A 508 0.62 9.84 0.96
CA GLY A 508 1.81 9.17 1.47
C GLY A 508 3.05 9.48 0.62
N LEU A 509 2.93 9.43 -0.71
CA LEU A 509 4.02 9.80 -1.61
C LEU A 509 4.44 11.26 -1.43
N ARG A 510 3.48 12.20 -1.33
CA ARG A 510 3.77 13.61 -1.06
C ARG A 510 4.45 13.83 0.28
N GLY A 511 3.94 13.19 1.34
CA GLY A 511 4.54 13.24 2.67
C GLY A 511 5.99 12.76 2.66
N ARG A 512 6.27 11.67 1.98
CA ARG A 512 7.60 11.09 1.82
C ARG A 512 8.55 11.98 1.03
N LEU A 513 8.10 12.52 -0.11
CA LEU A 513 8.89 13.49 -0.89
C LEU A 513 9.23 14.73 -0.06
N GLY A 514 8.28 15.26 0.69
CA GLY A 514 8.47 16.39 1.60
C GLY A 514 9.44 16.07 2.75
N ALA A 515 9.32 14.89 3.38
CA ALA A 515 10.24 14.44 4.40
C ALA A 515 11.66 14.27 3.85
N PHE A 516 11.83 13.63 2.69
CA PHE A 516 13.13 13.50 2.03
C PHE A 516 13.75 14.87 1.70
N GLN A 517 12.96 15.82 1.20
CA GLN A 517 13.43 17.16 0.94
C GLN A 517 13.91 17.86 2.21
N SER A 518 13.10 17.90 3.26
CA SER A 518 13.40 18.68 4.48
C SER A 518 14.47 18.02 5.36
N THR A 519 14.41 16.70 5.55
CA THR A 519 15.33 16.01 6.48
C THR A 519 16.62 15.58 5.79
N THR A 520 16.56 15.15 4.52
CA THR A 520 17.74 14.62 3.84
C THR A 520 18.44 15.69 2.99
N LEU A 521 17.72 16.34 2.08
CA LEU A 521 18.37 17.29 1.14
C LEU A 521 18.74 18.60 1.81
N ASP A 522 17.82 19.21 2.56
CA ASP A 522 18.08 20.52 3.19
C ASP A 522 19.12 20.40 4.30
N SER A 523 19.04 19.35 5.14
CA SER A 523 20.03 19.08 6.18
C SER A 523 21.43 18.81 5.59
N ASN A 524 21.49 17.99 4.51
CA ASN A 524 22.76 17.74 3.81
C ASN A 524 23.32 19.03 3.19
N MET A 525 22.47 19.86 2.59
CA MET A 525 22.88 21.12 1.99
C MET A 525 23.48 22.10 3.03
N VAL A 526 22.90 22.16 4.23
CA VAL A 526 23.44 22.95 5.35
C VAL A 526 24.81 22.43 5.76
N SER A 527 24.94 21.12 5.98
CA SER A 527 26.22 20.48 6.35
C SER A 527 27.30 20.66 5.30
N LEU A 528 26.96 20.51 4.02
CA LEU A 528 27.90 20.71 2.91
C LEU A 528 28.36 22.19 2.80
N ASN A 529 27.45 23.15 3.01
CA ASN A 529 27.80 24.57 2.98
C ASN A 529 28.70 24.96 4.16
N GLU A 530 28.44 24.44 5.36
CA GLU A 530 29.32 24.65 6.54
C GLU A 530 30.70 24.05 6.31
N THR A 531 30.76 22.81 5.79
CA THR A 531 32.03 22.16 5.45
C THR A 531 32.77 22.95 4.38
N LEU A 532 32.08 23.41 3.35
CA LEU A 532 32.64 24.23 2.29
C LEU A 532 33.23 25.53 2.83
N ALA A 533 32.52 26.23 3.72
CA ALA A 533 33.00 27.46 4.35
C ALA A 533 34.26 27.20 5.19
N ASN A 534 34.27 26.14 5.99
CA ASN A 534 35.42 25.77 6.82
C ASN A 534 36.66 25.41 5.96
N LEU A 535 36.47 24.69 4.86
CA LEU A 535 37.56 24.36 3.94
C LEU A 535 38.07 25.58 3.17
N GLN A 536 37.19 26.51 2.80
CA GLN A 536 37.60 27.78 2.17
C GLN A 536 38.40 28.64 3.16
N GLU A 537 38.01 28.71 4.44
CA GLU A 537 38.78 29.39 5.48
C GLU A 537 40.14 28.72 5.68
N ALA A 538 40.20 27.39 5.71
CA ALA A 538 41.43 26.63 5.82
C ALA A 538 42.36 26.88 4.59
N GLU A 539 41.81 26.85 3.38
CA GLU A 539 42.59 27.17 2.13
C GLU A 539 43.11 28.60 2.19
N SER A 540 42.24 29.56 2.56
CA SER A 540 42.63 30.98 2.68
C SER A 540 43.76 31.17 3.69
N SER A 541 43.71 30.52 4.86
CA SER A 541 44.76 30.59 5.89
C SER A 541 46.13 30.08 5.39
N ILE A 542 46.10 29.10 4.47
CA ILE A 542 47.34 28.54 3.88
C ILE A 542 47.85 29.40 2.75
N ARG A 543 47.00 29.88 1.86
CA ARG A 543 47.35 30.41 0.55
C ARG A 543 47.29 31.92 0.42
N ASP A 544 46.41 32.59 1.18
CA ASP A 544 46.21 34.02 1.05
C ASP A 544 47.34 34.83 1.71
N ALA A 545 47.65 35.96 1.18
CA ALA A 545 48.64 36.88 1.69
C ALA A 545 48.00 37.92 2.62
N ASP A 546 48.59 38.16 3.78
CA ASP A 546 48.24 39.31 4.60
C ASP A 546 48.72 40.60 3.90
N PHE A 547 47.75 41.36 3.42
CA PHE A 547 47.99 42.60 2.68
C PHE A 547 48.80 43.64 3.44
N ALA A 548 48.58 43.74 4.77
CA ALA A 548 49.31 44.70 5.61
C ALA A 548 50.78 44.29 5.76
N GLN A 549 51.00 42.98 5.98
CA GLN A 549 52.34 42.41 6.07
C GLN A 549 53.12 42.54 4.76
N GLU A 550 52.47 42.19 3.62
CA GLU A 550 53.14 42.26 2.29
C GLU A 550 53.38 43.70 1.83
N SER A 551 52.49 44.66 2.17
CA SER A 551 52.72 46.09 1.91
C SER A 551 53.92 46.64 2.72
N ALA A 552 54.09 46.19 3.96
CA ALA A 552 55.23 46.53 4.79
C ALA A 552 56.53 45.91 4.23
N ASN A 553 56.46 44.63 3.78
CA ASN A 553 57.58 43.95 3.12
C ASN A 553 57.98 44.63 1.80
N LEU A 554 57.01 45.03 0.97
CA LEU A 554 57.23 45.79 -0.24
C LEU A 554 57.95 47.09 0.03
N THR A 555 57.46 47.90 0.97
CA THR A 555 58.08 49.17 1.36
C THR A 555 59.50 48.97 1.86
N ARG A 556 59.73 47.97 2.69
CA ARG A 556 61.07 47.60 3.18
C ARG A 556 62.00 47.21 2.04
N ALA A 557 61.53 46.35 1.11
CA ALA A 557 62.32 45.89 -0.02
C ALA A 557 62.70 47.08 -0.97
N GLN A 558 61.75 48.01 -1.20
CA GLN A 558 62.02 49.23 -1.97
C GLN A 558 63.11 50.09 -1.33
N ILE A 559 63.02 50.32 -0.02
CA ILE A 559 64.03 51.07 0.73
C ILE A 559 65.41 50.38 0.67
N LEU A 560 65.41 49.02 0.83
CA LEU A 560 66.65 48.24 0.78
C LEU A 560 67.27 48.23 -0.61
N VAL A 561 66.53 48.20 -1.70
CA VAL A 561 67.00 48.30 -3.07
C VAL A 561 67.62 49.67 -3.29
N GLN A 562 66.96 50.76 -2.88
CA GLN A 562 67.47 52.11 -3.03
C GLN A 562 68.72 52.34 -2.16
N SER A 563 68.73 51.82 -0.94
CA SER A 563 69.88 51.85 -0.02
C SER A 563 71.05 51.03 -0.60
N GLY A 564 70.73 49.81 -1.08
CA GLY A 564 71.73 48.92 -1.72
C GLY A 564 72.40 49.49 -2.95
N THR A 565 71.66 50.19 -3.83
CA THR A 565 72.25 50.91 -4.96
C THR A 565 73.22 52.03 -4.54
N ASN A 566 72.84 52.78 -3.51
CA ASN A 566 73.72 53.81 -2.94
C ASN A 566 75.00 53.22 -2.29
N VAL A 567 74.85 52.13 -1.55
CA VAL A 567 76.00 51.42 -0.93
C VAL A 567 76.90 50.82 -1.98
N LEU A 568 76.33 50.25 -3.04
CA LEU A 568 77.10 49.72 -4.19
C LEU A 568 77.92 50.83 -4.89
N ALA A 569 77.33 52.01 -5.07
CA ALA A 569 78.03 53.19 -5.64
C ALA A 569 79.21 53.60 -4.73
N ILE A 570 79.02 53.69 -3.42
CA ILE A 570 80.08 54.02 -2.49
C ILE A 570 81.16 52.93 -2.45
N ALA A 571 80.80 51.65 -2.47
CA ALA A 571 81.70 50.51 -2.45
C ALA A 571 82.60 50.49 -3.72
N ASN A 572 82.06 50.95 -4.86
CA ASN A 572 82.79 51.07 -6.14
C ASN A 572 83.73 52.29 -6.19
N GLN A 573 83.46 53.35 -5.36
CA GLN A 573 84.38 54.53 -5.26
C GLN A 573 85.59 54.27 -4.36
N ASN A 574 85.48 53.36 -3.34
CA ASN A 574 86.55 53.07 -2.41
C ASN A 574 87.92 52.67 -3.11
N PRO A 575 87.96 51.77 -4.10
CA PRO A 575 89.20 51.45 -4.80
C PRO A 575 89.81 52.66 -5.55
N GLN A 576 88.98 53.57 -6.10
CA GLN A 576 89.40 54.77 -6.77
C GLN A 576 90.08 55.77 -5.81
N ASN A 577 89.51 55.91 -4.58
CA ASN A 577 90.12 56.77 -3.59
C ASN A 577 91.46 56.22 -3.07
N VAL A 578 91.61 54.88 -2.99
CA VAL A 578 92.90 54.27 -2.66
C VAL A 578 93.91 54.44 -3.79
N LEU A 579 93.48 54.37 -5.08
CA LEU A 579 94.32 54.58 -6.27
C LEU A 579 94.80 56.06 -6.36
N SER A 580 93.94 57.01 -5.95
CA SER A 580 94.29 58.45 -5.91
C SER A 580 95.30 58.80 -4.83
N LEU A 581 95.37 58.00 -3.72
CA LEU A 581 96.39 58.14 -2.66
C LEU A 581 97.76 57.51 -3.00
N LEU A 582 97.78 56.63 -4.00
CA LEU A 582 99.01 55.99 -4.50
C LEU A 582 99.64 56.72 -5.67
N ARG A 583 99.01 57.80 -6.18
CA ARG A 583 99.52 58.74 -7.13
C ARG A 583 100.09 59.94 -6.37
#